data_67fc97fe2a51d1a47d61d68a643db687
#
_entry.id   67fc97fe2a51d1a47d61d68a643db687
#
_cell.length_a   1.000
_cell.length_b   1.000
_cell.length_c   1.000
_cell.angle_alpha   90.00
_cell.angle_beta   90.00
_cell.angle_gamma   90.00
#
_symmetry.space_group_name_H-M   'P 1'
#
loop_
_entity.id
_entity.type
_entity.pdbx_description
1 polymer ?
#
loop_
_entity_poly.entity_id
_entity_poly.type
_entity_poly.pdbx_seq_one_letter_code
_entity_poly.pdbx_strand_id
1 'polypeptide(L)'
;QAVSRGLGDVYKRQAYSTFKDYDSYLILVYLINTVFQKYSDRFQYLSYTEFYEKNELLIDKINLIEISKELNIPKETIRRKVNFLQNQNIIYRKGKSIFFNRKITELQRPANSKRFMANFLEKTSQILSKESWFGRAFSKEEIEAFIDKYFTICWQHWFRMQIPFLVRHRSFFGDLETWNVWGAIGISQFTDYSKQVKSRVVEDPTTYADLYLHLLRHTPKNLSLIHI
;
A
#
# COMPACT_ATOMS: atom_id res chain seq x y z
N GLN A 1 -21.22 -6.96 5.96
CA GLN A 1 -20.38 -6.09 6.84
C GLN A 1 -18.85 -6.22 6.63
N ALA A 2 -18.37 -7.19 5.87
CA ALA A 2 -16.92 -7.41 5.68
C ALA A 2 -16.29 -6.64 4.50
N VAL A 3 -17.06 -6.04 3.59
CA VAL A 3 -16.58 -5.44 2.34
C VAL A 3 -16.16 -3.98 2.51
N SER A 4 -16.57 -3.29 3.58
CA SER A 4 -16.28 -1.87 3.79
C SER A 4 -15.01 -1.57 4.60
N ARG A 5 -14.33 -2.58 5.11
CA ARG A 5 -13.01 -2.38 5.72
C ARG A 5 -11.96 -2.44 4.62
N GLY A 6 -11.77 -1.29 3.98
CA GLY A 6 -10.92 -1.14 2.81
C GLY A 6 -9.45 -1.48 3.07
N LEU A 7 -8.70 -1.61 1.99
CA LEU A 7 -7.25 -1.82 1.90
C LEU A 7 -6.46 -0.98 2.89
N GLY A 8 -6.92 0.22 3.13
CA GLY A 8 -6.35 1.13 4.09
C GLY A 8 -6.21 0.50 5.48
N ASP A 9 -7.23 -0.19 6.00
CA ASP A 9 -7.23 -0.66 7.39
C ASP A 9 -6.33 -1.86 7.65
N VAL A 10 -6.24 -2.81 6.72
CA VAL A 10 -5.43 -4.01 6.93
C VAL A 10 -3.94 -3.69 6.81
N TYR A 11 -3.54 -2.94 5.78
CA TYR A 11 -2.15 -2.49 5.62
C TYR A 11 -1.73 -1.51 6.71
N LYS A 12 -2.61 -0.59 7.07
CA LYS A 12 -2.36 0.43 8.09
C LYS A 12 -2.11 -0.20 9.44
N ARG A 13 -2.95 -1.13 9.87
CA ARG A 13 -2.77 -1.82 11.15
C ARG A 13 -1.53 -2.71 11.16
N GLN A 14 -1.26 -3.44 10.09
CA GLN A 14 -0.05 -4.27 9.99
C GLN A 14 1.22 -3.42 9.95
N ALA A 15 1.27 -2.39 9.11
CA ALA A 15 2.42 -1.50 9.04
C ALA A 15 2.66 -0.79 10.37
N TYR A 16 1.62 -0.19 10.97
CA TYR A 16 1.75 0.51 12.24
C TYR A 16 2.08 -0.41 13.41
N SER A 17 1.46 -1.59 13.50
CA SER A 17 1.76 -2.55 14.57
C SER A 17 3.21 -3.04 14.55
N THR A 18 3.79 -3.17 13.36
CA THR A 18 5.16 -3.68 13.18
C THR A 18 6.20 -2.57 13.24
N PHE A 19 5.95 -1.46 12.54
CA PHE A 19 6.96 -0.41 12.35
C PHE A 19 6.78 0.78 13.29
N LYS A 20 5.65 0.88 13.97
CA LYS A 20 5.27 2.00 14.86
C LYS A 20 5.19 3.36 14.17
N ASP A 21 5.50 3.45 12.89
CA ASP A 21 5.38 4.64 12.04
C ASP A 21 5.40 4.30 10.55
N TYR A 22 4.82 5.17 9.74
CA TYR A 22 4.71 4.96 8.30
C TYR A 22 5.98 5.32 7.52
N ASP A 23 6.82 6.19 8.03
CA ASP A 23 8.09 6.52 7.38
C ASP A 23 9.02 5.30 7.35
N SER A 24 9.10 4.53 8.46
CA SER A 24 9.85 3.26 8.50
C SER A 24 9.29 2.24 7.49
N TYR A 25 7.96 2.15 7.39
CA TYR A 25 7.32 1.31 6.38
C TYR A 25 7.67 1.76 4.96
N LEU A 26 7.57 3.06 4.65
CA LEU A 26 7.86 3.61 3.32
C LEU A 26 9.32 3.35 2.92
N ILE A 27 10.25 3.55 3.86
CA ILE A 27 11.69 3.26 3.64
C ILE A 27 11.88 1.77 3.33
N LEU A 28 11.23 0.87 4.08
CA LEU A 28 11.35 -0.56 3.85
C LEU A 28 10.78 -0.97 2.48
N VAL A 29 9.60 -0.47 2.12
CA VAL A 29 8.98 -0.71 0.80
C VAL A 29 9.91 -0.24 -0.33
N TYR A 30 10.52 0.93 -0.18
CA TYR A 30 11.51 1.43 -1.13
C TYR A 30 12.70 0.48 -1.25
N LEU A 31 13.27 0.03 -0.14
CA LEU A 31 14.40 -0.91 -0.15
C LEU A 31 14.05 -2.26 -0.80
N ILE A 32 12.86 -2.79 -0.53
CA ILE A 32 12.40 -4.03 -1.17
C ILE A 32 12.16 -3.80 -2.68
N ASN A 33 11.62 -2.64 -3.06
CA ASN A 33 11.41 -2.31 -4.47
C ASN A 33 12.73 -2.27 -5.25
N THR A 34 13.83 -1.81 -4.65
CA THR A 34 15.17 -1.86 -5.30
C THR A 34 15.63 -3.30 -5.57
N VAL A 35 15.24 -4.25 -4.70
CA VAL A 35 15.51 -5.67 -4.93
C VAL A 35 14.68 -6.21 -6.09
N PHE A 36 13.39 -5.88 -6.15
CA PHE A 36 12.52 -6.31 -7.24
C PHE A 36 12.96 -5.70 -8.59
N GLN A 37 13.41 -4.44 -8.58
CA GLN A 37 13.97 -3.82 -9.77
C GLN A 37 15.14 -4.63 -10.34
N LYS A 38 16.05 -5.11 -9.49
CA LYS A 38 17.19 -5.94 -9.94
C LYS A 38 16.77 -7.28 -10.54
N TYR A 39 15.72 -7.89 -10.01
CA TYR A 39 15.15 -9.09 -10.65
C TYR A 39 14.60 -8.76 -12.03
N SER A 40 13.86 -7.67 -12.15
CA SER A 40 13.30 -7.22 -13.42
C SER A 40 14.37 -6.86 -14.45
N ASP A 41 15.42 -6.12 -14.05
CA ASP A 41 16.53 -5.72 -14.92
C ASP A 41 17.33 -6.93 -15.47
N ARG A 42 17.28 -8.05 -14.76
CA ARG A 42 17.90 -9.31 -15.17
C ARG A 42 16.95 -10.27 -15.87
N PHE A 43 15.73 -9.82 -16.19
CA PHE A 43 14.66 -10.66 -16.73
C PHE A 43 14.38 -11.89 -15.85
N GLN A 44 14.60 -11.78 -14.55
CA GLN A 44 14.31 -12.81 -13.56
C GLN A 44 13.04 -12.44 -12.80
N TYR A 45 12.26 -13.43 -12.50
CA TYR A 45 11.11 -13.27 -11.61
C TYR A 45 11.02 -14.49 -10.69
N LEU A 46 10.41 -14.26 -9.54
CA LEU A 46 10.10 -15.31 -8.58
C LEU A 46 8.58 -15.37 -8.43
N SER A 47 8.08 -16.58 -8.34
CA SER A 47 6.71 -16.83 -7.89
C SER A 47 6.54 -16.44 -6.43
N TYR A 48 5.29 -16.39 -5.97
CA TYR A 48 4.97 -16.13 -4.56
C TYR A 48 5.68 -17.13 -3.64
N THR A 49 5.62 -18.42 -3.95
CA THR A 49 6.23 -19.47 -3.15
C THR A 49 7.74 -19.33 -3.12
N GLU A 50 8.41 -19.27 -4.27
CA GLU A 50 9.86 -19.10 -4.37
C GLU A 50 10.38 -17.87 -3.64
N PHE A 51 9.63 -16.75 -3.74
CA PHE A 51 9.99 -15.54 -3.02
C PHE A 51 9.88 -15.74 -1.51
N TYR A 52 8.84 -16.43 -1.01
CA TYR A 52 8.63 -16.65 0.42
C TYR A 52 9.43 -17.81 1.01
N GLU A 53 10.01 -18.69 0.21
CA GLU A 53 10.98 -19.69 0.63
C GLU A 53 12.37 -19.11 0.92
N LYS A 54 12.69 -17.95 0.35
CA LYS A 54 13.96 -17.28 0.63
C LYS A 54 13.95 -16.66 2.04
N ASN A 55 14.81 -17.14 2.91
CA ASN A 55 14.92 -16.61 4.28
C ASN A 55 15.48 -15.19 4.34
N GLU A 56 16.25 -14.79 3.33
CA GLU A 56 16.98 -13.52 3.27
C GLU A 56 16.90 -12.92 1.87
N LEU A 57 16.76 -11.59 1.78
CA LEU A 57 16.86 -10.86 0.54
C LEU A 57 18.02 -9.88 0.62
N LEU A 58 18.90 -9.92 -0.37
CA LEU A 58 20.04 -9.01 -0.46
C LEU A 58 19.60 -7.61 -0.93
N ILE A 59 19.77 -6.61 -0.07
CA ILE A 59 19.47 -5.18 -0.35
C ILE A 59 20.71 -4.42 -0.86
N ASP A 60 21.85 -5.04 -1.07
CA ASP A 60 23.12 -4.38 -1.43
C ASP A 60 23.48 -3.19 -0.51
N LYS A 61 23.57 -1.97 -1.09
CA LYS A 61 23.94 -0.76 -0.37
C LYS A 61 22.71 0.09 -0.05
N ILE A 62 22.66 0.61 1.17
CA ILE A 62 21.72 1.67 1.54
C ILE A 62 22.41 3.01 1.28
N ASN A 63 21.92 3.74 0.29
CA ASN A 63 22.35 5.12 0.02
C ASN A 63 21.35 6.10 0.67
N LEU A 64 21.71 6.63 1.84
CA LEU A 64 20.84 7.53 2.60
C LEU A 64 20.50 8.82 1.85
N ILE A 65 21.39 9.30 0.96
CA ILE A 65 21.17 10.53 0.18
C ILE A 65 20.14 10.26 -0.91
N GLU A 66 20.26 9.15 -1.60
CA GLU A 66 19.32 8.73 -2.64
C GLU A 66 17.93 8.50 -2.06
N ILE A 67 17.82 7.73 -0.96
CA ILE A 67 16.54 7.47 -0.28
C ILE A 67 15.91 8.79 0.18
N SER A 68 16.71 9.71 0.73
CA SER A 68 16.22 11.02 1.16
C SER A 68 15.62 11.82 0.02
N LYS A 69 16.26 11.79 -1.14
CA LYS A 69 15.79 12.48 -2.35
C LYS A 69 14.51 11.84 -2.90
N GLU A 70 14.52 10.52 -3.06
CA GLU A 70 13.39 9.78 -3.65
C GLU A 70 12.14 9.80 -2.78
N LEU A 71 12.30 9.72 -1.45
CA LEU A 71 11.18 9.69 -0.52
C LEU A 71 10.79 11.07 0.03
N ASN A 72 11.54 12.12 -0.31
CA ASN A 72 11.37 13.46 0.26
C ASN A 72 11.34 13.45 1.80
N ILE A 73 12.25 12.67 2.41
CA ILE A 73 12.43 12.55 3.86
C ILE A 73 13.83 13.04 4.23
N PRO A 74 14.00 13.89 5.26
CA PRO A 74 15.32 14.36 5.66
C PRO A 74 16.30 13.23 5.93
N LYS A 75 17.53 13.34 5.42
CA LYS A 75 18.58 12.31 5.53
C LYS A 75 18.78 11.81 6.97
N GLU A 76 18.72 12.71 7.94
CA GLU A 76 18.87 12.35 9.34
C GLU A 76 17.70 11.49 9.84
N THR A 77 16.48 11.79 9.39
CA THR A 77 15.30 10.95 9.65
C THR A 77 15.47 9.57 9.04
N ILE A 78 15.92 9.49 7.76
CA ILE A 78 16.22 8.20 7.11
C ILE A 78 17.24 7.41 7.92
N ARG A 79 18.34 8.05 8.37
CA ARG A 79 19.37 7.39 9.18
C ARG A 79 18.79 6.80 10.45
N ARG A 80 18.00 7.58 11.18
CA ARG A 80 17.34 7.12 12.41
C ARG A 80 16.39 5.95 12.18
N LYS A 81 15.58 6.01 11.09
CA LYS A 81 14.64 4.94 10.75
C LYS A 81 15.34 3.68 10.26
N VAL A 82 16.40 3.79 9.48
CA VAL A 82 17.23 2.65 9.07
C VAL A 82 17.87 1.99 10.30
N ASN A 83 18.40 2.77 11.25
CA ASN A 83 18.92 2.24 12.51
C ASN A 83 17.82 1.53 13.33
N PHE A 84 16.61 2.09 13.36
CA PHE A 84 15.46 1.43 14.00
C PHE A 84 15.17 0.08 13.35
N LEU A 85 15.09 0.02 12.02
CA LEU A 85 14.87 -1.24 11.30
C LEU A 85 15.98 -2.28 11.57
N GLN A 86 17.22 -1.83 11.73
CA GLN A 86 18.36 -2.69 12.12
C GLN A 86 18.23 -3.20 13.56
N ASN A 87 17.88 -2.33 14.50
CA ASN A 87 17.70 -2.69 15.92
C ASN A 87 16.54 -3.69 16.10
N GLN A 88 15.51 -3.59 15.25
CA GLN A 88 14.41 -4.56 15.22
C GLN A 88 14.75 -5.83 14.43
N ASN A 89 15.99 -5.95 13.93
CA ASN A 89 16.46 -7.05 13.10
C ASN A 89 15.61 -7.30 11.83
N ILE A 90 14.87 -6.28 11.39
CA ILE A 90 14.09 -6.31 10.13
C ILE A 90 15.04 -6.29 8.93
N ILE A 91 16.07 -5.47 9.03
CA ILE A 91 17.23 -5.50 8.15
C ILE A 91 18.49 -5.74 9.00
N TYR A 92 19.47 -6.40 8.45
CA TYR A 92 20.71 -6.68 9.16
C TYR A 92 21.90 -6.73 8.23
N ARG A 93 23.11 -6.65 8.80
CA ARG A 93 24.37 -6.62 8.06
C ARG A 93 25.10 -7.93 8.18
N LYS A 94 25.59 -8.45 7.05
CA LYS A 94 26.61 -9.52 6.97
C LYS A 94 27.81 -8.98 6.19
N GLY A 95 28.91 -8.64 6.83
CA GLY A 95 30.05 -7.98 6.21
C GLY A 95 29.65 -6.62 5.61
N LYS A 96 29.85 -6.44 4.32
CA LYS A 96 29.51 -5.22 3.57
C LYS A 96 28.07 -5.20 3.03
N SER A 97 27.37 -6.33 3.10
CA SER A 97 26.04 -6.51 2.52
C SER A 97 24.95 -6.32 3.55
N ILE A 98 23.80 -5.82 3.12
CA ILE A 98 22.61 -5.62 3.93
C ILE A 98 21.54 -6.59 3.43
N PHE A 99 20.87 -7.22 4.37
CA PHE A 99 19.83 -8.20 4.10
C PHE A 99 18.53 -7.82 4.78
N PHE A 100 17.43 -8.14 4.12
CA PHE A 100 16.11 -8.12 4.71
C PHE A 100 15.80 -9.48 5.34
N ASN A 101 15.46 -9.47 6.63
CA ASN A 101 15.15 -10.66 7.40
C ASN A 101 13.70 -11.08 7.19
N ARG A 102 13.51 -12.09 6.38
CA ARG A 102 12.18 -12.59 6.03
C ARG A 102 11.48 -13.30 7.19
N LYS A 103 12.22 -13.92 8.12
CA LYS A 103 11.64 -14.65 9.25
C LYS A 103 10.80 -13.78 10.17
N ILE A 104 11.20 -12.51 10.35
CA ILE A 104 10.43 -11.55 11.16
C ILE A 104 9.16 -11.10 10.43
N THR A 105 9.17 -11.11 9.11
CA THR A 105 8.05 -10.66 8.28
C THR A 105 7.18 -11.80 7.75
N GLU A 106 7.43 -13.04 8.15
CA GLU A 106 6.53 -14.17 7.81
C GLU A 106 5.10 -13.96 8.29
N LEU A 107 4.92 -13.25 9.40
CA LEU A 107 3.60 -12.81 9.89
C LEU A 107 2.90 -11.81 8.95
N GLN A 108 3.60 -11.28 7.95
CA GLN A 108 3.12 -10.24 7.05
C GLN A 108 2.99 -10.71 5.60
N ARG A 109 2.75 -11.98 5.38
CA ARG A 109 2.44 -12.47 4.02
C ARG A 109 1.26 -11.65 3.47
N PRO A 110 1.41 -11.04 2.29
CA PRO A 110 0.38 -10.13 1.77
C PRO A 110 -0.84 -10.87 1.18
N ALA A 111 -1.27 -11.97 1.80
CA ALA A 111 -2.40 -12.75 1.31
C ALA A 111 -3.69 -11.91 1.21
N ASN A 112 -3.95 -11.07 2.19
CA ASN A 112 -5.11 -10.16 2.15
C ASN A 112 -4.96 -9.10 1.07
N SER A 113 -3.75 -8.59 0.88
CA SER A 113 -3.44 -7.59 -0.13
C SER A 113 -3.52 -8.16 -1.54
N LYS A 114 -3.01 -9.38 -1.73
CA LYS A 114 -3.13 -10.10 -3.00
C LYS A 114 -4.61 -10.30 -3.36
N ARG A 115 -5.41 -10.81 -2.44
CA ARG A 115 -6.85 -11.01 -2.65
C ARG A 115 -7.58 -9.71 -2.96
N PHE A 116 -7.24 -8.65 -2.25
CA PHE A 116 -7.83 -7.35 -2.53
C PHE A 116 -7.43 -6.82 -3.90
N MET A 117 -6.15 -6.89 -4.25
CA MET A 117 -5.67 -6.47 -5.56
C MET A 117 -6.37 -7.27 -6.67
N ALA A 118 -6.52 -8.58 -6.50
CA ALA A 118 -7.24 -9.41 -7.45
C ALA A 118 -8.71 -8.98 -7.60
N ASN A 119 -9.42 -8.74 -6.51
CA ASN A 119 -10.81 -8.23 -6.55
C ASN A 119 -10.92 -6.85 -7.21
N PHE A 120 -9.96 -5.96 -6.94
CA PHE A 120 -9.93 -4.64 -7.57
C PHE A 120 -9.69 -4.74 -9.07
N LEU A 121 -8.69 -5.51 -9.48
CA LEU A 121 -8.35 -5.71 -10.89
C LEU A 121 -9.44 -6.44 -11.67
N GLU A 122 -10.12 -7.42 -11.06
CA GLU A 122 -11.29 -8.07 -11.66
C GLU A 122 -12.36 -7.04 -12.01
N LYS A 123 -12.80 -6.22 -11.04
CA LYS A 123 -13.82 -5.19 -11.26
C LYS A 123 -13.38 -4.16 -12.29
N THR A 124 -12.12 -3.75 -12.23
CA THR A 124 -11.53 -2.82 -13.21
C THR A 124 -11.54 -3.44 -14.60
N SER A 125 -11.13 -4.70 -14.75
CA SER A 125 -11.14 -5.39 -16.04
C SER A 125 -12.54 -5.54 -16.61
N GLN A 126 -13.56 -5.77 -15.77
CA GLN A 126 -14.96 -5.83 -16.19
C GLN A 126 -15.44 -4.49 -16.75
N ILE A 127 -15.08 -3.38 -16.11
CA ILE A 127 -15.42 -2.04 -16.59
C ILE A 127 -14.71 -1.76 -17.93
N LEU A 128 -13.39 -1.97 -17.98
CA LEU A 128 -12.57 -1.71 -19.17
C LEU A 128 -12.95 -2.61 -20.34
N SER A 129 -13.40 -3.84 -20.11
CA SER A 129 -13.91 -4.73 -21.15
C SER A 129 -15.24 -4.24 -21.73
N LYS A 130 -16.14 -3.67 -20.91
CA LYS A 130 -17.40 -3.07 -21.39
C LYS A 130 -17.15 -1.85 -22.28
N GLU A 131 -16.12 -1.07 -21.95
CA GLU A 131 -15.70 0.09 -22.76
C GLU A 131 -14.78 -0.28 -23.93
N SER A 132 -14.67 -1.58 -24.26
CA SER A 132 -13.84 -2.09 -25.36
C SER A 132 -12.33 -1.78 -25.25
N TRP A 133 -11.84 -1.43 -24.07
CA TRP A 133 -10.40 -1.20 -23.80
C TRP A 133 -9.65 -2.53 -23.68
N PHE A 134 -10.34 -3.57 -23.19
CA PHE A 134 -9.83 -4.94 -23.14
C PHE A 134 -10.73 -5.87 -23.94
N GLY A 135 -10.14 -6.88 -24.59
CA GLY A 135 -10.89 -7.87 -25.36
C GLY A 135 -11.80 -8.75 -24.50
N ARG A 136 -11.49 -8.89 -23.19
CA ARG A 136 -12.32 -9.62 -22.22
C ARG A 136 -12.06 -9.14 -20.78
N ALA A 137 -12.99 -9.45 -19.90
CA ALA A 137 -12.75 -9.36 -18.47
C ALA A 137 -11.93 -10.57 -17.98
N PHE A 138 -11.20 -10.37 -16.89
CA PHE A 138 -10.44 -11.40 -16.19
C PHE A 138 -11.14 -11.76 -14.89
N SER A 139 -11.15 -13.05 -14.54
CA SER A 139 -11.67 -13.49 -13.24
C SER A 139 -10.65 -13.24 -12.14
N LYS A 140 -11.15 -13.21 -10.92
CA LYS A 140 -10.31 -13.07 -9.72
C LYS A 140 -9.28 -14.19 -9.63
N GLU A 141 -9.68 -15.42 -9.92
CA GLU A 141 -8.84 -16.61 -9.88
C GLU A 141 -7.71 -16.55 -10.91
N GLU A 142 -8.01 -16.08 -12.13
CA GLU A 142 -6.99 -15.87 -13.17
C GLU A 142 -5.96 -14.83 -12.70
N ILE A 143 -6.43 -13.74 -12.11
CA ILE A 143 -5.55 -12.66 -11.62
C ILE A 143 -4.72 -13.15 -10.42
N GLU A 144 -5.31 -13.87 -9.46
CA GLU A 144 -4.56 -14.45 -8.34
C GLU A 144 -3.48 -15.42 -8.82
N ALA A 145 -3.80 -16.30 -9.76
CA ALA A 145 -2.85 -17.24 -10.35
C ALA A 145 -1.71 -16.52 -11.09
N PHE A 146 -2.02 -15.44 -11.81
CA PHE A 146 -1.02 -14.61 -12.47
C PHE A 146 -0.09 -13.93 -11.46
N ILE A 147 -0.66 -13.33 -10.40
CA ILE A 147 0.12 -12.69 -9.33
C ILE A 147 1.00 -13.73 -8.63
N ASP A 148 0.50 -14.94 -8.36
CA ASP A 148 1.28 -16.00 -7.73
C ASP A 148 2.46 -16.42 -8.60
N LYS A 149 2.25 -16.58 -9.89
CA LYS A 149 3.29 -17.00 -10.83
C LYS A 149 4.36 -15.93 -11.05
N TYR A 150 3.96 -14.66 -11.13
CA TYR A 150 4.85 -13.53 -11.45
C TYR A 150 4.97 -12.53 -10.30
N PHE A 151 5.04 -13.03 -9.07
CA PHE A 151 4.90 -12.24 -7.86
C PHE A 151 5.83 -11.03 -7.80
N THR A 152 7.13 -11.20 -8.04
CA THR A 152 8.10 -10.11 -7.92
C THR A 152 7.86 -8.99 -8.93
N ILE A 153 7.43 -9.32 -10.15
CA ILE A 153 7.08 -8.32 -11.18
C ILE A 153 5.80 -7.58 -10.79
N CYS A 154 4.75 -8.30 -10.41
CA CYS A 154 3.47 -7.70 -10.01
C CYS A 154 3.66 -6.76 -8.81
N TRP A 155 4.45 -7.20 -7.81
CA TRP A 155 4.71 -6.40 -6.62
C TRP A 155 5.63 -5.21 -6.90
N GLN A 156 6.59 -5.33 -7.82
CA GLN A 156 7.39 -4.20 -8.28
C GLN A 156 6.52 -3.11 -8.91
N HIS A 157 5.61 -3.49 -9.82
CA HIS A 157 4.69 -2.53 -10.43
C HIS A 157 3.78 -1.88 -9.39
N TRP A 158 3.30 -2.65 -8.41
CA TRP A 158 2.54 -2.12 -7.29
C TRP A 158 3.34 -1.08 -6.51
N PHE A 159 4.57 -1.37 -6.13
CA PHE A 159 5.43 -0.44 -5.40
C PHE A 159 5.82 0.79 -6.22
N ARG A 160 6.02 0.66 -7.53
CA ARG A 160 6.25 1.80 -8.43
C ARG A 160 5.06 2.77 -8.47
N MET A 161 3.85 2.29 -8.27
CA MET A 161 2.66 3.13 -8.11
C MET A 161 2.54 3.66 -6.67
N GLN A 162 2.72 2.79 -5.68
CA GLN A 162 2.49 3.09 -4.27
C GLN A 162 3.49 4.11 -3.70
N ILE A 163 4.77 3.98 -4.03
CA ILE A 163 5.81 4.85 -3.47
C ILE A 163 5.58 6.32 -3.85
N PRO A 164 5.44 6.72 -5.13
CA PRO A 164 5.16 8.11 -5.49
C PRO A 164 3.85 8.63 -4.89
N PHE A 165 2.84 7.76 -4.82
CA PHE A 165 1.56 8.09 -4.20
C PHE A 165 1.73 8.45 -2.72
N LEU A 166 2.44 7.63 -1.94
CA LEU A 166 2.70 7.88 -0.53
C LEU A 166 3.58 9.12 -0.32
N VAL A 167 4.63 9.29 -1.12
CA VAL A 167 5.51 10.47 -1.07
C VAL A 167 4.73 11.76 -1.31
N ARG A 168 3.84 11.77 -2.30
CA ARG A 168 3.00 12.94 -2.61
C ARG A 168 2.04 13.26 -1.47
N HIS A 169 1.37 12.25 -0.91
CA HIS A 169 0.43 12.46 0.21
C HIS A 169 1.16 12.89 1.48
N ARG A 170 2.32 12.30 1.76
CA ARG A 170 3.18 12.76 2.85
C ARG A 170 3.57 14.22 2.70
N SER A 171 3.96 14.64 1.50
CA SER A 171 4.33 16.03 1.23
C SER A 171 3.15 16.99 1.38
N PHE A 172 1.94 16.55 1.04
CA PHE A 172 0.73 17.36 1.12
C PHE A 172 0.20 17.49 2.56
N PHE A 173 0.19 16.38 3.32
CA PHE A 173 -0.37 16.33 4.68
C PHE A 173 0.68 16.56 5.79
N GLY A 174 1.96 16.66 5.46
CA GLY A 174 3.08 16.75 6.40
C GLY A 174 3.59 15.38 6.85
N ASP A 175 2.69 14.44 7.11
CA ASP A 175 2.99 13.05 7.47
C ASP A 175 1.94 12.07 6.91
N LEU A 176 2.24 10.77 6.95
CA LEU A 176 1.32 9.74 6.47
C LEU A 176 0.28 9.35 7.52
N GLU A 177 0.50 9.62 8.77
CA GLU A 177 -0.45 9.44 9.87
C GLU A 177 -1.67 10.33 9.66
N THR A 178 -1.45 11.61 9.45
CA THR A 178 -2.49 12.61 9.14
C THR A 178 -3.27 12.23 7.88
N TRP A 179 -2.56 11.85 6.80
CA TRP A 179 -3.22 11.37 5.59
C TRP A 179 -4.10 10.14 5.86
N ASN A 180 -3.65 9.21 6.69
CA ASN A 180 -4.42 8.01 7.02
C ASN A 180 -5.71 8.33 7.80
N VAL A 181 -5.64 9.25 8.75
CA VAL A 181 -6.82 9.72 9.50
C VAL A 181 -7.81 10.38 8.54
N TRP A 182 -7.33 11.30 7.70
CA TRP A 182 -8.15 11.96 6.68
C TRP A 182 -8.80 10.96 5.72
N GLY A 183 -8.03 10.00 5.21
CA GLY A 183 -8.51 8.96 4.31
C GLY A 183 -9.57 8.06 4.97
N ALA A 184 -9.41 7.71 6.26
CA ALA A 184 -10.40 6.92 6.99
C ALA A 184 -11.74 7.66 7.15
N ILE A 185 -11.68 8.97 7.45
CA ILE A 185 -12.87 9.84 7.51
C ILE A 185 -13.55 9.90 6.14
N GLY A 186 -12.81 10.19 5.08
CA GLY A 186 -13.34 10.26 3.71
C GLY A 186 -13.98 8.94 3.27
N ILE A 187 -13.33 7.80 3.48
CA ILE A 187 -13.89 6.49 3.13
C ILE A 187 -15.19 6.22 3.91
N SER A 188 -15.24 6.56 5.20
CA SER A 188 -16.46 6.40 6.00
C SER A 188 -17.60 7.24 5.43
N GLN A 189 -17.34 8.51 5.15
CA GLN A 189 -18.33 9.43 4.58
C GLN A 189 -18.83 8.96 3.21
N PHE A 190 -17.92 8.56 2.31
CA PHE A 190 -18.31 8.02 1.00
C PHE A 190 -19.10 6.73 1.11
N THR A 191 -18.76 5.87 2.06
CA THR A 191 -19.49 4.62 2.29
C THR A 191 -20.93 4.90 2.76
N ASP A 192 -21.08 5.80 3.72
CA ASP A 192 -22.40 6.16 4.26
C ASP A 192 -23.25 6.90 3.23
N TYR A 193 -22.64 7.80 2.46
CA TYR A 193 -23.29 8.45 1.32
C TYR A 193 -23.76 7.44 0.28
N SER A 194 -22.91 6.49 -0.13
CA SER A 194 -23.26 5.45 -1.10
C SER A 194 -24.43 4.59 -0.64
N LYS A 195 -24.54 4.31 0.68
CA LYS A 195 -25.68 3.59 1.24
C LYS A 195 -26.97 4.40 1.16
N GLN A 196 -26.89 5.72 1.46
CA GLN A 196 -28.04 6.62 1.40
C GLN A 196 -28.57 6.79 -0.02
N VAL A 197 -27.68 6.94 -1.00
CA VAL A 197 -28.06 6.99 -2.43
C VAL A 197 -28.71 5.67 -2.86
N LYS A 198 -28.11 4.52 -2.52
CA LYS A 198 -28.70 3.20 -2.85
C LYS A 198 -30.04 2.96 -2.21
N SER A 199 -30.29 3.49 -1.02
CA SER A 199 -31.58 3.40 -0.34
C SER A 199 -32.57 4.47 -0.82
N ARG A 200 -32.21 5.30 -1.80
CA ARG A 200 -33.02 6.44 -2.31
C ARG A 200 -33.41 7.47 -1.25
N VAL A 201 -32.68 7.53 -0.15
CA VAL A 201 -32.87 8.57 0.88
C VAL A 201 -32.30 9.90 0.42
N VAL A 202 -31.27 9.86 -0.44
CA VAL A 202 -30.61 11.04 -1.02
C VAL A 202 -30.53 10.85 -2.52
N GLU A 203 -30.84 11.89 -3.28
CA GLU A 203 -30.64 11.92 -4.72
C GLU A 203 -29.16 11.91 -5.05
N ASP A 204 -28.82 11.29 -6.19
CA ASP A 204 -27.43 11.26 -6.67
C ASP A 204 -27.00 12.68 -7.04
N PRO A 205 -25.89 13.21 -6.49
CA PRO A 205 -25.50 14.58 -6.76
C PRO A 205 -25.06 14.74 -8.21
N THR A 206 -25.54 15.77 -8.85
CA THR A 206 -25.21 16.10 -10.23
C THR A 206 -23.87 16.79 -10.37
N THR A 207 -23.33 17.30 -9.29
CA THR A 207 -22.06 18.04 -9.27
C THR A 207 -21.15 17.66 -8.09
N TYR A 208 -19.85 17.94 -8.21
CA TYR A 208 -18.91 17.82 -7.10
C TYR A 208 -19.25 18.72 -5.90
N ALA A 209 -19.88 19.87 -6.17
CA ALA A 209 -20.30 20.80 -5.12
C ALA A 209 -21.41 20.20 -4.26
N ASP A 210 -22.39 19.54 -4.87
CA ASP A 210 -23.48 18.87 -4.15
C ASP A 210 -22.96 17.72 -3.30
N LEU A 211 -22.05 16.90 -3.84
CA LEU A 211 -21.38 15.83 -3.10
C LEU A 211 -20.60 16.40 -1.91
N TYR A 212 -19.82 17.47 -2.12
CA TYR A 212 -19.02 18.09 -1.07
C TYR A 212 -19.88 18.66 0.04
N LEU A 213 -20.94 19.38 -0.31
CA LEU A 213 -21.89 19.94 0.66
C LEU A 213 -22.62 18.85 1.43
N HIS A 214 -22.99 17.74 0.76
CA HIS A 214 -23.59 16.59 1.43
C HIS A 214 -22.62 15.97 2.45
N LEU A 215 -21.37 15.74 2.08
CA LEU A 215 -20.34 15.20 2.96
C LEU A 215 -20.10 16.11 4.17
N LEU A 216 -20.05 17.42 3.99
CA LEU A 216 -19.89 18.39 5.09
C LEU A 216 -21.07 18.36 6.07
N ARG A 217 -22.31 18.30 5.58
CA ARG A 217 -23.52 18.28 6.42
C ARG A 217 -23.64 17.02 7.28
N HIS A 218 -23.12 15.89 6.78
CA HIS A 218 -23.22 14.59 7.43
C HIS A 218 -21.93 14.15 8.12
N THR A 219 -20.95 15.04 8.24
CA THR A 219 -19.74 14.78 9.02
C THR A 219 -20.13 14.54 10.49
N PRO A 220 -19.75 13.41 11.10
CA PRO A 220 -20.07 13.15 12.50
C PRO A 220 -19.54 14.29 13.37
N LYS A 221 -20.40 14.89 14.17
CA LYS A 221 -20.02 15.99 15.09
C LYS A 221 -19.08 15.52 16.21
N ASN A 222 -18.91 14.21 16.39
CA ASN A 222 -18.06 13.61 17.41
C ASN A 222 -16.79 13.03 16.79
N LEU A 223 -15.83 13.90 16.45
CA LEU A 223 -14.46 13.49 16.15
C LEU A 223 -13.70 13.00 17.40
N SER A 224 -14.32 13.04 18.58
CA SER A 224 -13.72 12.61 19.85
C SER A 224 -13.49 11.08 19.95
N LEU A 225 -13.92 10.28 18.98
CA LEU A 225 -13.72 8.83 18.95
C LEU A 225 -12.48 8.39 18.15
N ILE A 226 -11.68 9.32 17.64
CA ILE A 226 -10.39 9.00 17.06
C ILE A 226 -9.33 9.12 18.16
N HIS A 227 -9.44 8.27 19.16
CA HIS A 227 -8.28 7.93 19.99
C HIS A 227 -7.39 7.01 19.18
N ILE A 228 -6.33 7.60 18.63
CA ILE A 228 -5.17 6.90 18.07
C ILE A 228 -4.28 6.41 19.21
#